data_cca9197b4a442a7e6f577fda1e476a15
#
_entry.id   cca9197b4a442a7e6f577fda1e476a15
#
_cell.length_a   1.000
_cell.length_b   1.000
_cell.length_c   1.000
_cell.angle_alpha   90.00
_cell.angle_beta   90.00
_cell.angle_gamma   90.00
#
_symmetry.space_group_name_H-M   'P 1'
#
loop_
_entity.id
_entity.type
_entity.pdbx_description
1 polymer ?
#
loop_
_entity_poly.entity_id
_entity_poly.type
_entity_poly.pdbx_seq_one_letter_code
_entity_poly.pdbx_strand_id
1 'polypeptide(L)'
;MSHMSDLSKINKSVEKLIVDYHEDDRAQRILNLFDIDRGQINISYVNSTSHVVAWHVHEIQTDYWFCPKGSFKVGLAEPQIDGSYSVRWEYLSDKSPRALKIPPGTYHGYKALQEESIMLYYLTEKYNPKDEKRALPGFFGEDWKTENK
;
A
#
# COMPACT_ATOMS: atom_id res chain seq x y z
N MET A 1 7.03 25.18 1.13
CA MET A 1 7.41 23.95 1.82
C MET A 1 8.92 23.93 1.99
N SER A 2 9.40 23.52 3.13
CA SER A 2 10.83 23.57 3.40
C SER A 2 11.56 22.45 2.68
N HIS A 3 12.83 22.71 2.33
CA HIS A 3 13.72 21.72 1.75
C HIS A 3 13.91 20.49 2.66
N MET A 4 13.92 20.70 3.98
CA MET A 4 14.06 19.62 4.97
C MET A 4 12.87 18.65 4.93
N SER A 5 11.65 19.15 4.71
CA SER A 5 10.46 18.32 4.59
C SER A 5 10.59 17.34 3.41
N ASP A 6 11.11 17.79 2.28
CA ASP A 6 11.31 16.97 1.09
C ASP A 6 12.38 15.91 1.31
N LEU A 7 13.49 16.29 1.95
CA LEU A 7 14.54 15.33 2.31
C LEU A 7 14.04 14.28 3.28
N SER A 8 13.18 14.65 4.23
CA SER A 8 12.58 13.70 5.17
C SER A 8 11.74 12.66 4.44
N LYS A 9 10.98 13.05 3.41
CA LYS A 9 10.19 12.11 2.61
C LYS A 9 11.07 11.18 1.78
N ILE A 10 12.14 11.69 1.17
CA ILE A 10 13.06 10.91 0.36
C ILE A 10 13.77 9.83 1.19
N ASN A 11 14.08 10.14 2.44
CA ASN A 11 14.77 9.20 3.34
C ASN A 11 13.85 8.12 3.91
N LYS A 12 12.54 8.21 3.68
CA LYS A 12 11.57 7.20 4.11
C LYS A 12 11.28 6.24 2.97
N SER A 13 11.27 4.96 3.26
CA SER A 13 10.98 3.92 2.29
C SER A 13 9.80 3.08 2.74
N VAL A 14 9.20 2.40 1.78
CA VAL A 14 8.18 1.38 2.07
C VAL A 14 8.84 0.24 2.82
N GLU A 15 8.16 -0.25 3.86
CA GLU A 15 8.64 -1.38 4.65
C GLU A 15 7.71 -2.58 4.46
N LYS A 16 8.32 -3.75 4.29
CA LYS A 16 7.61 -5.03 4.36
C LYS A 16 7.66 -5.50 5.82
N LEU A 17 6.50 -5.61 6.44
CA LEU A 17 6.41 -5.93 7.85
C LEU A 17 6.14 -7.42 8.03
N ILE A 18 6.88 -8.03 8.94
CA ILE A 18 6.63 -9.40 9.40
C ILE A 18 5.41 -9.36 10.30
N VAL A 19 4.48 -10.28 10.07
CA VAL A 19 3.27 -10.40 10.89
C VAL A 19 3.47 -11.47 11.97
N ASP A 20 2.78 -11.31 13.10
CA ASP A 20 2.80 -12.27 14.21
C ASP A 20 1.82 -13.42 13.92
N TYR A 21 2.29 -14.37 13.11
CA TYR A 21 1.51 -15.48 12.59
C TYR A 21 1.66 -16.71 13.48
N HIS A 22 0.54 -17.33 13.82
CA HIS A 22 0.46 -18.54 14.62
C HIS A 22 -0.46 -19.56 13.98
N GLU A 23 -0.05 -20.80 13.98
CA GLU A 23 -0.85 -21.89 13.42
C GLU A 23 -0.87 -23.07 14.40
N ASP A 24 -2.06 -23.61 14.62
CA ASP A 24 -2.22 -24.89 15.32
C ASP A 24 -3.31 -25.72 14.61
N ASP A 25 -3.73 -26.84 15.18
CA ASP A 25 -4.73 -27.73 14.58
C ASP A 25 -6.14 -27.14 14.54
N ARG A 26 -6.36 -26.00 15.16
CA ARG A 26 -7.66 -25.31 15.18
C ARG A 26 -7.77 -24.18 14.17
N ALA A 27 -6.67 -23.42 13.93
CA ALA A 27 -6.75 -22.23 13.10
C ALA A 27 -5.39 -21.64 12.79
N GLN A 28 -5.39 -20.74 11.82
CA GLN A 28 -4.30 -19.81 11.55
C GLN A 28 -4.72 -18.43 12.07
N ARG A 29 -3.82 -17.74 12.76
CA ARG A 29 -4.11 -16.43 13.37
C ARG A 29 -2.97 -15.47 13.12
N ILE A 30 -3.34 -14.21 12.91
CA ILE A 30 -2.40 -13.10 12.95
C ILE A 30 -2.84 -12.21 14.10
N LEU A 31 -1.94 -12.01 15.05
CA LEU A 31 -2.24 -11.25 16.26
C LEU A 31 -1.63 -9.87 16.15
N ASN A 32 -2.37 -8.87 16.67
CA ASN A 32 -1.95 -7.49 16.72
C ASN A 32 -1.35 -7.03 15.36
N LEU A 33 -2.14 -7.18 14.32
CA LEU A 33 -1.70 -6.92 12.95
C LEU A 33 -1.14 -5.51 12.78
N PHE A 34 -1.79 -4.52 13.37
CA PHE A 34 -1.35 -3.14 13.36
C PHE A 34 -1.30 -2.59 14.78
N ASP A 35 -0.26 -1.85 15.09
CA ASP A 35 -0.13 -1.12 16.36
C ASP A 35 -0.89 0.21 16.19
N ILE A 36 -2.16 0.20 16.60
CA ILE A 36 -3.08 1.31 16.35
C ILE A 36 -3.09 2.27 17.53
N ASP A 37 -2.70 3.51 17.25
CA ASP A 37 -2.78 4.60 18.21
C ASP A 37 -3.99 5.51 17.89
N ARG A 38 -4.04 5.98 16.63
CA ARG A 38 -5.12 6.85 16.15
C ARG A 38 -5.36 6.54 14.67
N GLY A 39 -6.33 7.21 14.08
CA GLY A 39 -6.61 7.04 12.65
C GLY A 39 -7.84 6.18 12.41
N GLN A 40 -7.81 5.38 11.36
CA GLN A 40 -8.94 4.55 10.99
C GLN A 40 -8.52 3.29 10.25
N ILE A 41 -9.37 2.28 10.31
CA ILE A 41 -9.21 1.04 9.57
C ILE A 41 -10.28 0.99 8.50
N ASN A 42 -9.87 0.66 7.27
CA ASN A 42 -10.76 0.50 6.13
C ASN A 42 -10.61 -0.89 5.54
N ILE A 43 -11.66 -1.36 4.89
CA ILE A 43 -11.66 -2.62 4.17
C ILE A 43 -12.21 -2.37 2.77
N SER A 44 -11.51 -2.85 1.75
CA SER A 44 -11.99 -2.83 0.38
C SER A 44 -12.20 -4.25 -0.12
N TYR A 45 -13.42 -4.53 -0.57
CA TYR A 45 -13.79 -5.76 -1.24
C TYR A 45 -13.70 -5.51 -2.75
N VAL A 46 -12.70 -6.05 -3.41
CA VAL A 46 -12.42 -5.69 -4.80
C VAL A 46 -13.12 -6.66 -5.74
N ASN A 47 -14.01 -6.12 -6.56
CA ASN A 47 -14.92 -6.91 -7.38
C ASN A 47 -14.30 -7.48 -8.67
N SER A 48 -13.20 -6.92 -9.15
CA SER A 48 -12.67 -7.30 -10.45
C SER A 48 -11.16 -7.19 -10.51
N THR A 49 -10.53 -8.14 -11.20
CA THR A 49 -9.09 -8.12 -11.48
C THR A 49 -8.70 -7.08 -12.53
N SER A 50 -9.66 -6.51 -13.24
CA SER A 50 -9.39 -5.48 -14.25
C SER A 50 -9.33 -4.06 -13.67
N HIS A 51 -9.75 -3.90 -12.42
CA HIS A 51 -9.88 -2.60 -11.79
C HIS A 51 -8.55 -2.16 -11.16
N VAL A 52 -8.02 -1.03 -11.61
CA VAL A 52 -6.81 -0.43 -11.06
C VAL A 52 -7.20 0.74 -10.17
N VAL A 53 -6.79 0.69 -8.90
CA VAL A 53 -6.96 1.78 -7.95
C VAL A 53 -5.61 2.46 -7.79
N ALA A 54 -5.36 3.53 -8.52
CA ALA A 54 -4.09 4.26 -8.52
C ALA A 54 -4.34 5.68 -9.03
N TRP A 55 -3.53 6.63 -8.73
CA TRP A 55 -2.45 6.72 -7.75
C TRP A 55 -2.88 7.70 -6.67
N HIS A 56 -2.50 7.45 -5.43
CA HIS A 56 -2.78 8.35 -4.32
C HIS A 56 -1.47 8.62 -3.57
N VAL A 57 -1.35 9.83 -3.02
CA VAL A 57 -0.21 10.20 -2.18
C VAL A 57 -0.69 11.10 -1.05
N HIS A 58 -0.04 10.99 0.10
CA HIS A 58 -0.34 11.80 1.27
C HIS A 58 0.94 12.47 1.76
N GLU A 59 0.82 13.64 2.37
CA GLU A 59 1.95 14.34 2.99
C GLU A 59 2.10 14.02 4.47
N ILE A 60 1.02 13.66 5.15
CA ILE A 60 0.98 13.43 6.60
C ILE A 60 0.72 11.97 6.92
N GLN A 61 -0.27 11.38 6.24
CA GLN A 61 -0.75 10.04 6.51
C GLN A 61 0.24 8.96 6.09
N THR A 62 0.40 7.97 6.95
CA THR A 62 1.04 6.68 6.63
C THR A 62 -0.04 5.63 6.44
N ASP A 63 0.11 4.80 5.42
CA ASP A 63 -0.77 3.68 5.15
C ASP A 63 -0.11 2.38 5.53
N TYR A 64 -0.89 1.46 6.12
CA TYR A 64 -0.48 0.08 6.37
C TYR A 64 -1.46 -0.82 5.64
N TRP A 65 -0.96 -1.65 4.70
CA TRP A 65 -1.80 -2.49 3.85
C TRP A 65 -1.56 -3.97 4.12
N PHE A 66 -2.64 -4.73 4.16
CA PHE A 66 -2.61 -6.18 4.39
C PHE A 66 -3.71 -6.85 3.55
N CYS A 67 -3.38 -8.01 2.96
CA CYS A 67 -4.32 -8.80 2.16
C CYS A 67 -4.77 -10.03 2.94
N PRO A 68 -5.96 -9.99 3.58
CA PRO A 68 -6.47 -11.17 4.31
C PRO A 68 -7.04 -12.25 3.39
N LYS A 69 -7.42 -11.90 2.17
CA LYS A 69 -7.98 -12.86 1.20
C LYS A 69 -7.57 -12.46 -0.22
N GLY A 70 -7.09 -13.43 -0.98
CA GLY A 70 -6.71 -13.24 -2.37
C GLY A 70 -5.28 -12.72 -2.53
N SER A 71 -5.06 -11.86 -3.53
CA SER A 71 -3.75 -11.31 -3.80
C SER A 71 -3.84 -10.01 -4.58
N PHE A 72 -2.82 -9.17 -4.40
CA PHE A 72 -2.72 -7.86 -5.03
C PHE A 72 -1.34 -7.60 -5.61
N LYS A 73 -1.33 -6.95 -6.75
CA LYS A 73 -0.16 -6.26 -7.28
C LYS A 73 -0.21 -4.84 -6.74
N VAL A 74 0.79 -4.44 -5.97
CA VAL A 74 0.87 -3.11 -5.38
C VAL A 74 1.93 -2.31 -6.10
N GLY A 75 1.56 -1.13 -6.59
CA GLY A 75 2.48 -0.18 -7.20
C GLY A 75 2.90 0.88 -6.19
N LEU A 76 4.18 1.18 -6.17
CA LEU A 76 4.78 2.15 -5.28
C LEU A 76 5.70 3.05 -6.09
N ALA A 77 5.36 4.35 -6.18
CA ALA A 77 6.21 5.33 -6.82
C ALA A 77 6.90 6.15 -5.74
N GLU A 78 8.17 5.88 -5.56
CA GLU A 78 8.99 6.46 -4.49
C GLU A 78 9.78 7.65 -5.01
N PRO A 79 9.80 8.77 -4.26
CA PRO A 79 10.53 9.97 -4.68
C PRO A 79 12.03 9.75 -4.65
N GLN A 80 12.72 10.28 -5.65
CA GLN A 80 14.17 10.21 -5.79
C GLN A 80 14.79 11.59 -5.51
N ILE A 81 16.09 11.59 -5.25
CA ILE A 81 16.84 12.82 -4.93
C ILE A 81 16.76 13.84 -6.07
N ASP A 82 16.74 13.37 -7.31
CA ASP A 82 16.69 14.23 -8.50
C ASP A 82 15.29 14.76 -8.82
N GLY A 83 14.30 14.47 -7.98
CA GLY A 83 12.92 14.91 -8.16
C GLY A 83 12.05 13.97 -9.01
N SER A 84 12.64 12.93 -9.56
CA SER A 84 11.89 11.89 -10.28
C SER A 84 11.25 10.91 -9.31
N TYR A 85 10.43 10.00 -9.83
CA TYR A 85 9.83 8.92 -9.08
C TYR A 85 10.27 7.59 -9.68
N SER A 86 10.60 6.63 -8.82
CA SER A 86 10.91 5.26 -9.23
C SER A 86 9.76 4.34 -8.85
N VAL A 87 9.20 3.66 -9.83
CA VAL A 87 8.11 2.71 -9.60
C VAL A 87 8.69 1.33 -9.29
N ARG A 88 8.21 0.73 -8.21
CA ARG A 88 8.46 -0.68 -7.93
C ARG A 88 7.17 -1.39 -7.58
N TRP A 89 7.21 -2.69 -7.67
CA TRP A 89 6.05 -3.54 -7.44
C TRP A 89 6.28 -4.41 -6.21
N GLU A 90 5.27 -4.51 -5.38
CA GLU A 90 5.21 -5.48 -4.29
C GLU A 90 3.93 -6.30 -4.44
N TYR A 91 3.94 -7.48 -3.86
CA TYR A 91 2.81 -8.38 -3.97
C TYR A 91 2.35 -8.81 -2.59
N LEU A 92 1.05 -8.63 -2.33
CA LEU A 92 0.42 -9.07 -1.10
C LEU A 92 -0.47 -10.25 -1.41
N SER A 93 -0.44 -11.27 -0.56
CA SER A 93 -1.20 -12.50 -0.75
C SER A 93 -1.53 -13.13 0.60
N ASP A 94 -2.69 -13.76 0.68
CA ASP A 94 -3.07 -14.54 1.86
C ASP A 94 -2.20 -15.79 2.06
N LYS A 95 -1.48 -16.21 1.02
CA LYS A 95 -0.59 -17.38 1.08
C LYS A 95 0.80 -17.06 1.62
N SER A 96 1.16 -15.79 1.70
CA SER A 96 2.42 -15.33 2.25
C SER A 96 2.16 -14.05 3.05
N PRO A 97 1.57 -14.19 4.26
CA PRO A 97 1.11 -13.03 5.03
C PRO A 97 2.23 -12.07 5.39
N ARG A 98 2.06 -10.83 5.02
CA ARG A 98 2.92 -9.70 5.41
C ARG A 98 2.13 -8.42 5.20
N ALA A 99 2.59 -7.35 5.81
CA ALA A 99 2.01 -6.04 5.61
C ALA A 99 3.01 -5.11 4.93
N LEU A 100 2.50 -4.06 4.31
CA LEU A 100 3.31 -2.96 3.78
C LEU A 100 3.06 -1.73 4.63
N LYS A 101 4.13 -1.03 4.98
CA LYS A 101 4.06 0.30 5.56
C LYS A 101 4.47 1.30 4.50
N ILE A 102 3.55 2.18 4.11
CA ILE A 102 3.75 3.14 3.03
C ILE A 102 3.84 4.54 3.64
N PRO A 103 5.03 5.16 3.65
CA PRO A 103 5.20 6.46 4.28
C PRO A 103 4.61 7.59 3.45
N PRO A 104 4.45 8.78 4.04
CA PRO A 104 4.09 9.97 3.27
C PRO A 104 5.08 10.22 2.13
N GLY A 105 4.59 10.77 1.03
CA GLY A 105 5.40 11.11 -0.13
C GLY A 105 5.54 10.01 -1.17
N THR A 106 5.18 8.78 -0.84
CA THR A 106 5.16 7.66 -1.81
C THR A 106 3.77 7.54 -2.42
N TYR A 107 3.68 7.63 -3.75
CA TYR A 107 2.44 7.33 -4.46
C TYR A 107 2.20 5.82 -4.41
N HIS A 108 0.97 5.44 -4.19
CA HIS A 108 0.59 4.04 -4.07
C HIS A 108 -0.69 3.73 -4.83
N GLY A 109 -0.80 2.48 -5.23
CA GLY A 109 -1.98 1.96 -5.89
C GLY A 109 -1.96 0.44 -5.88
N TYR A 110 -3.05 -0.17 -6.32
CA TYR A 110 -3.14 -1.62 -6.35
C TYR A 110 -4.07 -2.12 -7.45
N LYS A 111 -3.90 -3.38 -7.78
CA LYS A 111 -4.76 -4.14 -8.67
C LYS A 111 -4.91 -5.54 -8.09
N ALA A 112 -6.13 -6.02 -7.97
CA ALA A 112 -6.36 -7.39 -7.53
C ALA A 112 -5.89 -8.38 -8.60
N LEU A 113 -5.25 -9.47 -8.16
CA LEU A 113 -4.81 -10.55 -9.04
C LEU A 113 -5.77 -11.74 -9.04
N GLN A 114 -6.70 -11.76 -8.08
CA GLN A 114 -7.75 -12.76 -7.98
C GLN A 114 -9.07 -12.05 -7.73
N GLU A 115 -10.14 -12.64 -8.23
CA GLU A 115 -11.50 -12.15 -7.94
C GLU A 115 -11.78 -12.21 -6.44
N GLU A 116 -12.58 -11.28 -5.95
CA GLU A 116 -13.01 -11.20 -4.55
C GLU A 116 -11.86 -11.05 -3.55
N SER A 117 -10.75 -10.44 -3.98
CA SER A 117 -9.66 -10.12 -3.06
C SER A 117 -10.08 -9.01 -2.09
N ILE A 118 -9.54 -9.06 -0.89
CA ILE A 118 -9.86 -8.10 0.17
C ILE A 118 -8.57 -7.40 0.58
N MET A 119 -8.62 -6.05 0.62
CA MET A 119 -7.55 -5.24 1.17
C MET A 119 -8.01 -4.65 2.50
N LEU A 120 -7.26 -4.94 3.55
CA LEU A 120 -7.41 -4.31 4.86
C LEU A 120 -6.32 -3.25 4.99
N TYR A 121 -6.67 -2.02 5.34
CA TYR A 121 -5.68 -0.98 5.47
C TYR A 121 -5.95 -0.08 6.67
N TYR A 122 -4.88 0.20 7.38
CA TYR A 122 -4.87 1.12 8.52
C TYR A 122 -4.24 2.43 8.07
N LEU A 123 -4.93 3.52 8.32
CA LEU A 123 -4.49 4.89 8.02
C LEU A 123 -4.22 5.60 9.34
N THR A 124 -3.04 6.18 9.48
CA THR A 124 -2.65 6.84 10.75
C THR A 124 -3.43 8.11 11.03
N GLU A 125 -4.11 8.66 10.02
CA GLU A 125 -4.93 9.86 10.14
C GLU A 125 -6.37 9.53 9.75
N LYS A 126 -7.35 10.24 10.34
CA LYS A 126 -8.71 10.23 9.83
C LYS A 126 -8.73 10.79 8.42
N TYR A 127 -9.65 10.32 7.59
CA TYR A 127 -9.74 10.76 6.20
C TYR A 127 -9.76 12.28 6.10
N ASN A 128 -8.83 12.83 5.35
CA ASN A 128 -8.69 14.26 5.10
C ASN A 128 -8.43 14.48 3.61
N PRO A 129 -9.42 14.94 2.83
CA PRO A 129 -9.25 15.15 1.40
C PRO A 129 -8.19 16.20 1.08
N LYS A 130 -7.83 17.08 2.02
CA LYS A 130 -6.77 18.07 1.82
C LYS A 130 -5.38 17.45 1.89
N ASP A 131 -5.24 16.28 2.49
CA ASP A 131 -3.98 15.53 2.57
C ASP A 131 -3.91 14.44 1.50
N GLU A 132 -4.65 14.56 0.41
CA GLU A 132 -4.65 13.57 -0.66
C GLU A 132 -4.44 14.24 -2.00
N LYS A 133 -3.47 13.74 -2.75
CA LYS A 133 -3.27 14.05 -4.16
C LYS A 133 -3.42 12.79 -4.97
N ARG A 134 -3.84 12.94 -6.21
CA ARG A 134 -4.11 11.81 -7.12
C ARG A 134 -3.39 12.00 -8.44
N ALA A 135 -3.07 10.87 -9.08
CA ALA A 135 -2.61 10.81 -10.44
C ALA A 135 -3.29 9.63 -11.14
N LEU A 136 -3.37 9.67 -12.45
CA LEU A 136 -4.01 8.59 -13.22
C LEU A 136 -3.07 7.39 -13.37
N PRO A 137 -3.62 6.16 -13.51
CA PRO A 137 -2.79 5.02 -13.92
C PRO A 137 -2.02 5.36 -15.19
N GLY A 138 -0.75 4.96 -15.24
CA GLY A 138 0.16 5.29 -16.34
C GLY A 138 0.91 6.60 -16.16
N PHE A 139 0.61 7.38 -15.13
CA PHE A 139 1.23 8.69 -14.91
C PHE A 139 2.76 8.62 -14.82
N PHE A 140 3.29 7.54 -14.27
CA PHE A 140 4.74 7.34 -14.13
C PHE A 140 5.33 6.51 -15.28
N GLY A 141 4.56 6.26 -16.35
CA GLY A 141 4.97 5.41 -17.47
C GLY A 141 4.87 3.92 -17.17
N GLU A 142 4.25 3.56 -16.07
CA GLU A 142 4.11 2.17 -15.64
C GLU A 142 2.95 1.46 -16.36
N ASP A 143 3.06 0.12 -16.44
CA ASP A 143 2.04 -0.76 -16.98
C ASP A 143 1.55 -1.72 -15.89
N TRP A 144 0.24 -1.68 -15.62
CA TRP A 144 -0.39 -2.51 -14.60
C TRP A 144 -0.73 -3.92 -15.09
N LYS A 145 -0.51 -4.22 -16.35
CA LYS A 145 -0.78 -5.54 -16.90
C LYS A 145 0.20 -6.58 -16.38
N THR A 146 -0.26 -7.82 -16.31
CA THR A 146 0.61 -8.95 -16.00
C THR A 146 1.59 -9.14 -17.16
N GLU A 147 2.87 -9.15 -16.85
CA GLU A 147 3.90 -9.36 -17.86
C GLU A 147 4.05 -10.85 -18.19
N ASN A 148 4.27 -11.13 -19.45
CA ASN A 148 4.63 -12.47 -19.91
C ASN A 148 6.14 -12.65 -19.74
N LYS A 149 6.52 -13.53 -18.84
CA LYS A 149 7.93 -13.78 -18.48
C LYS A 149 8.38 -15.15 -18.93
#